data_3b8d0ec01184430213a68c4e26dc833f
#
_entry.id   3b8d0ec01184430213a68c4e26dc833f
#
_cell.length_a   1.000
_cell.length_b   1.000
_cell.length_c   1.000
_cell.angle_alpha   90.00
_cell.angle_beta   90.00
_cell.angle_gamma   90.00
#
_symmetry.space_group_name_H-M   'P 1'
#
loop_
_entity.id
_entity.type
_entity.pdbx_description
1 polymer ?
#
loop_
_entity_poly.entity_id
_entity_poly.type
_entity_poly.pdbx_seq_one_letter_code
_entity_poly.pdbx_strand_id
1 'polypeptide(L)'
;MTAAHLGAIGEADRLASLSLMVTVLDQKKAGVAAAIDEDEANIAIALSARKGYLDGRELAEVFAWLRPTDLVWRYVVNNYVQGRSPAPFEVLYWNADSTRMPAALHRGLVRMGVHNALTQPGGVSMLGTPVDLGTVTTDTYVVAGVADHISPWQACYRSARLLGSKEQRFVLSSSGHIAALVNPPGNPKASYRVGTTDERDPNRWSAAADKHSDSWWPDFSAWLAERGDGQKTAPKALGGYGFSPLEPAPGTYVHER
;
A
#
# COMPACT_ATOMS: atom_id res chain seq x y z
N MET A 1 -3.54 10.59 -4.19
CA MET A 1 -4.66 11.48 -4.61
C MET A 1 -4.79 12.70 -3.72
N THR A 2 -4.87 12.59 -2.38
CA THR A 2 -4.99 13.77 -1.48
C THR A 2 -3.86 14.77 -1.70
N ALA A 3 -2.59 14.33 -1.75
CA ALA A 3 -1.45 15.20 -2.01
C ALA A 3 -1.56 15.94 -3.36
N ALA A 4 -1.99 15.22 -4.42
CA ALA A 4 -2.18 15.83 -5.74
C ALA A 4 -3.34 16.85 -5.75
N HIS A 5 -4.42 16.57 -4.99
CA HIS A 5 -5.51 17.52 -4.84
C HIS A 5 -5.05 18.77 -4.10
N LEU A 6 -4.33 18.63 -2.99
CA LEU A 6 -3.76 19.76 -2.26
C LEU A 6 -2.81 20.60 -3.15
N GLY A 7 -1.99 19.94 -3.96
CA GLY A 7 -1.17 20.62 -4.96
C GLY A 7 -2.00 21.39 -5.98
N ALA A 8 -3.09 20.81 -6.48
CA ALA A 8 -3.96 21.42 -7.48
C ALA A 8 -4.73 22.66 -6.94
N ILE A 9 -5.05 22.69 -5.64
CA ILE A 9 -5.73 23.84 -5.02
C ILE A 9 -4.77 24.83 -4.34
N GLY A 10 -3.45 24.65 -4.50
CA GLY A 10 -2.44 25.56 -3.94
C GLY A 10 -2.15 25.39 -2.44
N GLU A 11 -2.52 24.24 -1.85
CA GLU A 11 -2.34 23.95 -0.41
C GLU A 11 -1.29 22.83 -0.18
N ALA A 12 -0.31 22.66 -1.06
CA ALA A 12 0.72 21.63 -0.96
C ALA A 12 1.58 21.76 0.31
N ASP A 13 1.75 22.96 0.82
CA ASP A 13 2.50 23.28 2.05
C ASP A 13 1.89 22.71 3.32
N ARG A 14 0.63 22.26 3.28
CA ARG A 14 -0.01 21.52 4.38
C ARG A 14 0.56 20.11 4.60
N LEU A 15 1.39 19.63 3.69
CA LEU A 15 2.05 18.32 3.77
C LEU A 15 3.56 18.49 3.96
N ALA A 16 4.06 18.11 5.11
CA ALA A 16 5.49 18.11 5.40
C ALA A 16 6.23 17.01 4.62
N SER A 17 5.59 15.86 4.43
CA SER A 17 6.19 14.71 3.73
C SER A 17 5.11 13.76 3.18
N LEU A 18 5.50 12.93 2.21
CA LEU A 18 4.67 11.87 1.65
C LEU A 18 5.41 10.52 1.75
N SER A 19 4.79 9.53 2.36
CA SER A 19 5.31 8.17 2.41
C SER A 19 4.43 7.23 1.61
N LEU A 20 5.03 6.50 0.65
CA LEU A 20 4.35 5.50 -0.18
C LEU A 20 4.90 4.11 0.15
N MET A 21 4.05 3.26 0.70
CA MET A 21 4.39 1.90 1.11
C MET A 21 3.79 0.90 0.11
N VAL A 22 4.64 0.16 -0.61
CA VAL A 22 4.27 -0.82 -1.65
C VAL A 22 3.16 -0.33 -2.59
N THR A 23 3.23 0.93 -2.96
CA THR A 23 2.18 1.64 -3.68
C THR A 23 2.44 1.64 -5.19
N VAL A 24 1.44 1.20 -5.97
CA VAL A 24 1.44 1.23 -7.42
C VAL A 24 0.48 2.30 -7.91
N LEU A 25 0.99 3.31 -8.60
CA LEU A 25 0.22 4.39 -9.24
C LEU A 25 0.22 4.24 -10.77
N ASP A 26 1.27 3.63 -11.33
CA ASP A 26 1.34 3.22 -12.73
C ASP A 26 1.01 1.73 -12.84
N GLN A 27 -0.18 1.42 -13.31
CA GLN A 27 -0.67 0.04 -13.46
C GLN A 27 -0.03 -0.71 -14.63
N LYS A 28 0.72 -0.04 -15.50
CA LYS A 28 1.40 -0.70 -16.62
C LYS A 28 2.45 -1.68 -16.10
N LYS A 29 2.30 -2.94 -16.45
CA LYS A 29 3.15 -4.04 -15.95
C LYS A 29 3.11 -4.19 -14.41
N ALA A 30 1.97 -3.91 -13.79
CA ALA A 30 1.73 -4.02 -12.36
C ALA A 30 1.24 -5.42 -11.94
N GLY A 31 1.77 -6.48 -12.54
CA GLY A 31 1.39 -7.85 -12.20
C GLY A 31 -0.06 -8.17 -12.60
N VAL A 32 -0.78 -8.89 -11.74
CA VAL A 32 -2.14 -9.38 -12.02
C VAL A 32 -3.15 -8.23 -12.22
N ALA A 33 -2.99 -7.12 -11.50
CA ALA A 33 -3.87 -5.97 -11.67
C ALA A 33 -3.83 -5.39 -13.10
N ALA A 34 -2.72 -5.57 -13.81
CA ALA A 34 -2.58 -5.16 -15.22
C ALA A 34 -3.18 -6.16 -16.22
N ALA A 35 -3.64 -7.33 -15.77
CA ALA A 35 -4.20 -8.38 -16.61
C ALA A 35 -5.73 -8.29 -16.75
N ILE A 36 -6.39 -7.48 -15.94
CA ILE A 36 -7.84 -7.28 -15.97
C ILE A 36 -8.17 -6.43 -17.20
N ASP A 37 -8.95 -6.98 -18.12
CA ASP A 37 -9.43 -6.25 -19.28
C ASP A 37 -10.69 -5.41 -18.98
N GLU A 38 -11.13 -4.62 -19.97
CA GLU A 38 -12.25 -3.70 -19.78
C GLU A 38 -13.60 -4.42 -19.61
N ASP A 39 -13.77 -5.58 -20.23
CA ASP A 39 -15.00 -6.37 -20.15
C ASP A 39 -15.12 -7.03 -18.78
N GLU A 40 -14.06 -7.63 -18.28
CA GLU A 40 -13.99 -8.20 -16.93
C GLU A 40 -14.22 -7.12 -15.86
N ALA A 41 -13.61 -5.95 -16.04
CA ALA A 41 -13.82 -4.79 -15.18
C ALA A 41 -15.26 -4.32 -15.14
N ASN A 42 -15.93 -4.24 -16.31
CA ASN A 42 -17.33 -3.84 -16.43
C ASN A 42 -18.27 -4.86 -15.75
N ILE A 43 -17.99 -6.15 -15.86
CA ILE A 43 -18.74 -7.21 -15.16
C ILE A 43 -18.61 -7.02 -13.64
N ALA A 44 -17.40 -6.87 -13.12
CA ALA A 44 -17.15 -6.67 -11.69
C ALA A 44 -17.86 -5.41 -11.16
N ILE A 45 -17.82 -4.30 -11.91
CA ILE A 45 -18.52 -3.06 -11.58
C ILE A 45 -20.05 -3.28 -11.57
N ALA A 46 -20.60 -3.99 -12.56
CA ALA A 46 -22.04 -4.24 -12.63
C ALA A 46 -22.52 -5.11 -11.46
N LEU A 47 -21.76 -6.12 -11.06
CA LEU A 47 -22.09 -6.99 -9.92
C LEU A 47 -22.14 -6.19 -8.60
N SER A 48 -21.12 -5.40 -8.33
CA SER A 48 -21.11 -4.56 -7.12
C SER A 48 -22.19 -3.46 -7.16
N ALA A 49 -22.50 -2.90 -8.34
CA ALA A 49 -23.54 -1.90 -8.49
C ALA A 49 -24.94 -2.46 -8.17
N ARG A 50 -25.24 -3.69 -8.58
CA ARG A 50 -26.52 -4.37 -8.26
C ARG A 50 -26.69 -4.60 -6.76
N LYS A 51 -25.61 -4.87 -6.04
CA LYS A 51 -25.57 -5.17 -4.61
C LYS A 51 -25.46 -3.90 -3.77
N GLY A 52 -24.98 -2.80 -4.36
CA GLY A 52 -24.68 -1.53 -3.68
C GLY A 52 -23.27 -1.46 -3.09
N TYR A 53 -22.54 -2.59 -3.02
CA TYR A 53 -21.20 -2.68 -2.45
C TYR A 53 -20.44 -3.89 -3.01
N LEU A 54 -19.10 -3.86 -2.90
CA LEU A 54 -18.24 -5.03 -3.00
C LEU A 54 -18.06 -5.63 -1.62
N ASP A 55 -18.30 -6.94 -1.49
CA ASP A 55 -18.09 -7.67 -0.23
C ASP A 55 -16.59 -7.99 -0.06
N GLY A 56 -16.09 -7.86 1.16
CA GLY A 56 -14.69 -8.22 1.45
C GLY A 56 -14.37 -9.68 1.21
N ARG A 57 -15.34 -10.59 1.31
CA ARG A 57 -15.17 -12.01 0.97
C ARG A 57 -14.87 -12.23 -0.50
N GLU A 58 -15.56 -11.49 -1.40
CA GLU A 58 -15.28 -11.55 -2.84
C GLU A 58 -13.85 -11.10 -3.15
N LEU A 59 -13.35 -10.08 -2.44
CA LEU A 59 -11.97 -9.65 -2.57
C LEU A 59 -10.98 -10.70 -2.02
N ALA A 60 -11.29 -11.33 -0.90
CA ALA A 60 -10.47 -12.40 -0.32
C ALA A 60 -10.37 -13.63 -1.25
N GLU A 61 -11.46 -13.98 -1.95
CA GLU A 61 -11.45 -15.04 -2.97
C GLU A 61 -10.49 -14.71 -4.12
N VAL A 62 -10.48 -13.48 -4.60
CA VAL A 62 -9.51 -13.03 -5.63
C VAL A 62 -8.08 -13.26 -5.13
N PHE A 63 -7.75 -12.85 -3.91
CA PHE A 63 -6.42 -13.09 -3.35
C PHE A 63 -6.09 -14.59 -3.20
N ALA A 64 -7.06 -15.41 -2.81
CA ALA A 64 -6.87 -16.87 -2.71
C ALA A 64 -6.55 -17.49 -4.08
N TRP A 65 -7.20 -17.05 -5.14
CA TRP A 65 -6.94 -17.50 -6.52
C TRP A 65 -5.59 -17.02 -7.06
N LEU A 66 -5.10 -15.88 -6.63
CA LEU A 66 -3.76 -15.37 -7.02
C LEU A 66 -2.62 -16.25 -6.49
N ARG A 67 -2.82 -16.90 -5.34
CA ARG A 67 -1.84 -17.78 -4.70
C ARG A 67 -2.48 -19.06 -4.13
N PRO A 68 -3.10 -19.89 -4.98
CA PRO A 68 -3.86 -21.05 -4.52
C PRO A 68 -2.98 -22.07 -3.79
N THR A 69 -1.72 -22.20 -4.18
CA THR A 69 -0.76 -23.11 -3.53
C THR A 69 -0.55 -22.75 -2.07
N ASP A 70 -0.38 -21.47 -1.77
CA ASP A 70 -0.06 -20.98 -0.42
C ASP A 70 -1.31 -20.78 0.44
N LEU A 71 -2.40 -20.28 -0.17
CA LEU A 71 -3.58 -19.82 0.56
C LEU A 71 -4.71 -20.85 0.61
N VAL A 72 -4.68 -21.87 -0.27
CA VAL A 72 -5.69 -22.95 -0.31
C VAL A 72 -5.01 -24.30 -0.13
N TRP A 73 -4.20 -24.75 -1.08
CA TRP A 73 -3.67 -26.09 -1.10
C TRP A 73 -2.75 -26.43 0.07
N ARG A 74 -1.97 -25.48 0.55
CA ARG A 74 -1.16 -25.67 1.76
C ARG A 74 -2.02 -26.06 2.97
N TYR A 75 -3.16 -25.42 3.15
CA TYR A 75 -4.08 -25.73 4.24
C TYR A 75 -4.79 -27.05 4.01
N VAL A 76 -5.19 -27.36 2.78
CA VAL A 76 -5.78 -28.66 2.43
C VAL A 76 -4.82 -29.79 2.79
N VAL A 77 -3.57 -29.71 2.34
CA VAL A 77 -2.56 -30.75 2.64
C VAL A 77 -2.28 -30.83 4.15
N ASN A 78 -2.03 -29.71 4.80
CA ASN A 78 -1.67 -29.69 6.23
C ASN A 78 -2.82 -30.18 7.12
N ASN A 79 -4.02 -29.65 6.91
CA ASN A 79 -5.13 -29.85 7.84
C ASN A 79 -5.92 -31.13 7.53
N TYR A 80 -6.23 -31.42 6.26
CA TYR A 80 -7.07 -32.54 5.86
C TYR A 80 -6.24 -33.78 5.53
N VAL A 81 -5.15 -33.65 4.77
CA VAL A 81 -4.36 -34.83 4.38
C VAL A 81 -3.44 -35.28 5.52
N GLN A 82 -2.81 -34.36 6.23
CA GLN A 82 -1.90 -34.68 7.34
C GLN A 82 -2.56 -34.67 8.72
N GLY A 83 -3.83 -34.27 8.82
CA GLY A 83 -4.57 -34.25 10.09
C GLY A 83 -4.00 -33.29 11.15
N ARG A 84 -3.24 -32.25 10.74
CA ARG A 84 -2.66 -31.31 11.67
C ARG A 84 -3.65 -30.16 11.95
N SER A 85 -3.66 -29.67 13.18
CA SER A 85 -4.39 -28.41 13.49
C SER A 85 -3.76 -27.24 12.76
N PRO A 86 -4.58 -26.26 12.30
CA PRO A 86 -4.05 -25.01 11.79
C PRO A 86 -3.10 -24.36 12.81
N ALA A 87 -1.96 -23.89 12.34
CA ALA A 87 -1.06 -23.14 13.22
C ALA A 87 -1.78 -21.87 13.74
N PRO A 88 -1.79 -21.63 15.07
CA PRO A 88 -2.34 -20.40 15.60
C PRO A 88 -1.53 -19.21 15.10
N PHE A 89 -2.23 -18.21 14.59
CA PHE A 89 -1.62 -17.00 14.09
C PHE A 89 -2.46 -15.81 14.57
N GLU A 90 -1.90 -14.99 15.45
CA GLU A 90 -2.62 -13.99 16.22
C GLU A 90 -3.37 -12.96 15.37
N VAL A 91 -2.86 -12.64 14.18
CA VAL A 91 -3.49 -11.65 13.29
C VAL A 91 -4.54 -12.24 12.34
N LEU A 92 -4.84 -13.55 12.41
CA LEU A 92 -5.80 -14.18 11.48
C LEU A 92 -7.20 -13.57 11.62
N TYR A 93 -7.62 -13.29 12.85
CA TYR A 93 -8.93 -12.69 13.08
C TYR A 93 -9.01 -11.30 12.43
N TRP A 94 -8.03 -10.45 12.69
CA TRP A 94 -7.92 -9.13 12.08
C TRP A 94 -7.85 -9.21 10.55
N ASN A 95 -7.10 -10.14 10.00
CA ASN A 95 -6.98 -10.33 8.55
C ASN A 95 -8.28 -10.83 7.90
N ALA A 96 -9.10 -11.58 8.65
CA ALA A 96 -10.40 -12.06 8.18
C ALA A 96 -11.51 -11.00 8.35
N ASP A 97 -11.29 -9.99 9.17
CA ASP A 97 -12.20 -8.87 9.37
C ASP A 97 -12.13 -7.92 8.16
N SER A 98 -13.18 -7.90 7.38
CA SER A 98 -13.22 -7.17 6.11
C SER A 98 -14.40 -6.21 6.05
N THR A 99 -14.15 -5.05 5.49
CA THR A 99 -15.14 -3.97 5.32
C THR A 99 -15.74 -4.01 3.91
N ARG A 100 -17.04 -3.77 3.81
CA ARG A 100 -17.73 -3.59 2.53
C ARG A 100 -17.29 -2.29 1.86
N MET A 101 -16.97 -2.36 0.58
CA MET A 101 -16.61 -1.18 -0.21
C MET A 101 -17.84 -0.68 -0.97
N PRO A 102 -18.30 0.59 -0.82
CA PRO A 102 -19.40 1.11 -1.62
C PRO A 102 -19.17 0.94 -3.12
N ALA A 103 -20.20 0.55 -3.87
CA ALA A 103 -20.09 0.27 -5.30
C ALA A 103 -19.53 1.46 -6.11
N ALA A 104 -19.85 2.70 -5.71
CA ALA A 104 -19.33 3.90 -6.35
C ALA A 104 -17.79 4.02 -6.21
N LEU A 105 -17.25 3.72 -5.01
CA LEU A 105 -15.81 3.70 -4.77
C LEU A 105 -15.14 2.58 -5.54
N HIS A 106 -15.71 1.36 -5.49
CA HIS A 106 -15.22 0.21 -6.27
C HIS A 106 -15.11 0.54 -7.76
N ARG A 107 -16.19 1.06 -8.36
CA ARG A 107 -16.17 1.50 -9.76
C ARG A 107 -15.09 2.53 -10.05
N GLY A 108 -14.91 3.52 -9.16
CA GLY A 108 -13.87 4.54 -9.31
C GLY A 108 -12.47 3.96 -9.32
N LEU A 109 -12.18 3.05 -8.37
CA LEU A 109 -10.87 2.39 -8.26
C LEU A 109 -10.58 1.47 -9.46
N VAL A 110 -11.57 0.66 -9.89
CA VAL A 110 -11.43 -0.23 -11.05
C VAL A 110 -11.15 0.58 -12.32
N ARG A 111 -11.93 1.61 -12.61
CA ARG A 111 -11.70 2.46 -13.79
C ARG A 111 -10.36 3.17 -13.74
N MET A 112 -9.96 3.68 -12.58
CA MET A 112 -8.67 4.31 -12.38
C MET A 112 -7.51 3.34 -12.71
N GLY A 113 -7.65 2.08 -12.31
CA GLY A 113 -6.66 1.02 -12.60
C GLY A 113 -6.64 0.65 -14.09
N VAL A 114 -7.77 0.25 -14.66
CA VAL A 114 -7.88 -0.23 -16.05
C VAL A 114 -7.41 0.83 -17.05
N HIS A 115 -7.80 2.08 -16.87
CA HIS A 115 -7.36 3.17 -17.74
C HIS A 115 -5.98 3.74 -17.39
N ASN A 116 -5.33 3.23 -16.36
CA ASN A 116 -4.07 3.77 -15.83
C ASN A 116 -4.14 5.31 -15.64
N ALA A 117 -5.29 5.76 -15.16
CA ALA A 117 -5.70 7.16 -15.22
C ALA A 117 -4.81 8.11 -14.38
N LEU A 118 -4.15 7.60 -13.34
CA LEU A 118 -3.22 8.39 -12.50
C LEU A 118 -1.94 8.80 -13.24
N THR A 119 -1.60 8.15 -14.36
CA THR A 119 -0.44 8.54 -15.17
C THR A 119 -0.72 9.71 -16.12
N GLN A 120 -1.97 10.14 -16.19
CA GLN A 120 -2.42 11.19 -17.08
C GLN A 120 -2.84 12.42 -16.28
N PRO A 121 -2.27 13.60 -16.52
CA PRO A 121 -2.73 14.84 -15.91
C PRO A 121 -4.24 15.03 -16.14
N GLY A 122 -4.99 15.22 -15.06
CA GLY A 122 -6.45 15.37 -15.12
C GLY A 122 -7.23 14.08 -15.42
N GLY A 123 -6.58 12.92 -15.56
CA GLY A 123 -7.23 11.63 -15.78
C GLY A 123 -8.14 11.17 -14.63
N VAL A 124 -7.93 11.73 -13.44
CA VAL A 124 -8.76 11.53 -12.25
C VAL A 124 -9.14 12.89 -11.67
N SER A 125 -10.37 13.00 -11.14
CA SER A 125 -10.79 14.16 -10.37
C SER A 125 -11.03 13.77 -8.91
N MET A 126 -10.65 14.65 -7.99
CA MET A 126 -10.91 14.53 -6.56
C MET A 126 -11.67 15.77 -6.07
N LEU A 127 -12.84 15.58 -5.48
CA LEU A 127 -13.73 16.67 -5.04
C LEU A 127 -14.01 17.69 -6.17
N GLY A 128 -14.19 17.22 -7.39
CA GLY A 128 -14.43 18.06 -8.57
C GLY A 128 -13.17 18.69 -9.19
N THR A 129 -12.01 18.57 -8.55
CA THR A 129 -10.75 19.11 -9.04
C THR A 129 -9.97 18.04 -9.82
N PRO A 130 -9.62 18.28 -11.11
CA PRO A 130 -8.70 17.39 -11.82
C PRO A 130 -7.34 17.37 -11.12
N VAL A 131 -6.75 16.18 -10.96
CA VAL A 131 -5.47 16.02 -10.28
C VAL A 131 -4.38 15.57 -11.24
N ASP A 132 -3.16 16.01 -10.95
CA ASP A 132 -1.93 15.63 -11.63
C ASP A 132 -0.90 15.23 -10.59
N LEU A 133 -0.35 14.01 -10.70
CA LEU A 133 0.69 13.55 -9.79
C LEU A 133 1.98 14.37 -9.91
N GLY A 134 2.24 14.98 -11.07
CA GLY A 134 3.36 15.87 -11.27
C GLY A 134 3.32 17.14 -10.40
N THR A 135 2.15 17.52 -9.87
CA THR A 135 2.01 18.64 -8.93
C THR A 135 2.35 18.31 -7.49
N VAL A 136 2.60 17.03 -7.18
CA VAL A 136 3.03 16.59 -5.85
C VAL A 136 4.51 16.88 -5.69
N THR A 137 4.84 18.04 -5.13
CA THR A 137 6.22 18.51 -4.93
C THR A 137 6.77 18.23 -3.54
N THR A 138 5.94 17.68 -2.66
CA THR A 138 6.29 17.29 -1.29
C THR A 138 7.36 16.21 -1.29
N ASP A 139 8.35 16.31 -0.40
CA ASP A 139 9.39 15.30 -0.22
C ASP A 139 8.79 13.91 -0.01
N THR A 140 9.31 12.93 -0.72
CA THR A 140 8.68 11.61 -0.80
C THR A 140 9.63 10.51 -0.41
N TYR A 141 9.17 9.61 0.46
CA TYR A 141 9.82 8.35 0.83
C TYR A 141 9.00 7.18 0.31
N VAL A 142 9.62 6.30 -0.48
CA VAL A 142 8.92 5.18 -1.11
C VAL A 142 9.57 3.86 -0.71
N VAL A 143 8.78 2.92 -0.21
CA VAL A 143 9.25 1.56 0.13
C VAL A 143 8.60 0.54 -0.78
N ALA A 144 9.41 -0.37 -1.32
CA ALA A 144 8.95 -1.52 -2.09
C ALA A 144 9.65 -2.81 -1.63
N GLY A 145 9.03 -3.96 -1.85
CA GLY A 145 9.58 -5.28 -1.53
C GLY A 145 10.17 -5.97 -2.77
N VAL A 146 11.39 -6.48 -2.67
CA VAL A 146 12.08 -7.12 -3.81
C VAL A 146 11.35 -8.36 -4.33
N ALA A 147 10.67 -9.10 -3.45
CA ALA A 147 9.90 -10.29 -3.77
C ALA A 147 8.38 -10.05 -3.71
N ASP A 148 7.96 -8.79 -3.81
CA ASP A 148 6.54 -8.43 -3.79
C ASP A 148 5.88 -8.83 -5.12
N HIS A 149 4.93 -9.77 -5.04
CA HIS A 149 4.17 -10.26 -6.18
C HIS A 149 2.83 -9.52 -6.38
N ILE A 150 2.39 -8.76 -5.39
CA ILE A 150 1.16 -7.96 -5.45
C ILE A 150 1.47 -6.59 -6.05
N SER A 151 2.51 -5.95 -5.53
CA SER A 151 3.00 -4.64 -5.98
C SER A 151 4.45 -4.76 -6.46
N PRO A 152 4.69 -5.22 -7.70
CA PRO A 152 6.05 -5.39 -8.21
C PRO A 152 6.87 -4.13 -8.02
N TRP A 153 8.04 -4.26 -7.41
CA TRP A 153 8.85 -3.10 -7.02
C TRP A 153 9.22 -2.17 -8.18
N GLN A 154 9.35 -2.72 -9.38
CA GLN A 154 9.58 -1.90 -10.59
C GLN A 154 8.38 -1.01 -10.91
N ALA A 155 7.15 -1.47 -10.60
CA ALA A 155 5.95 -0.64 -10.74
C ALA A 155 5.89 0.44 -9.66
N CYS A 156 6.26 0.12 -8.42
CA CYS A 156 6.41 1.12 -7.34
C CYS A 156 7.48 2.17 -7.70
N TYR A 157 8.60 1.74 -8.29
CA TYR A 157 9.66 2.64 -8.73
C TYR A 157 9.18 3.61 -9.83
N ARG A 158 8.50 3.08 -10.87
CA ARG A 158 7.89 3.93 -11.91
C ARG A 158 6.85 4.89 -11.33
N SER A 159 6.08 4.42 -10.35
CA SER A 159 5.06 5.21 -9.67
C SER A 159 5.67 6.41 -8.92
N ALA A 160 6.80 6.21 -8.24
CA ALA A 160 7.52 7.29 -7.59
C ALA A 160 7.90 8.39 -8.59
N ARG A 161 8.31 8.00 -9.79
CA ARG A 161 8.75 8.93 -10.86
C ARG A 161 7.61 9.75 -11.50
N LEU A 162 6.35 9.45 -11.20
CA LEU A 162 5.21 10.27 -11.61
C LEU A 162 5.05 11.53 -10.76
N LEU A 163 5.66 11.54 -9.57
CA LEU A 163 5.57 12.67 -8.64
C LEU A 163 6.55 13.76 -9.04
N GLY A 164 6.13 15.01 -8.86
CA GLY A 164 6.97 16.20 -9.08
C GLY A 164 7.91 16.53 -7.90
N SER A 165 8.00 15.67 -6.92
CA SER A 165 8.88 15.81 -5.76
C SER A 165 10.35 15.93 -6.20
N LYS A 166 11.06 16.91 -5.67
CA LYS A 166 12.50 17.10 -5.92
C LYS A 166 13.36 16.21 -5.06
N GLU A 167 12.87 15.83 -3.91
CA GLU A 167 13.56 14.97 -2.96
C GLU A 167 12.79 13.65 -2.80
N GLN A 168 13.19 12.66 -3.58
CA GLN A 168 12.61 11.34 -3.58
C GLN A 168 13.62 10.32 -3.07
N ARG A 169 13.28 9.64 -2.00
CA ARG A 169 14.05 8.54 -1.44
C ARG A 169 13.33 7.23 -1.69
N PHE A 170 13.90 6.39 -2.55
CA PHE A 170 13.34 5.07 -2.85
C PHE A 170 14.11 3.99 -2.11
N VAL A 171 13.38 3.13 -1.44
CA VAL A 171 13.91 2.00 -0.66
C VAL A 171 13.37 0.69 -1.22
N LEU A 172 14.27 -0.22 -1.56
CA LEU A 172 13.95 -1.57 -1.96
C LEU A 172 14.34 -2.53 -0.84
N SER A 173 13.36 -2.91 -0.02
CA SER A 173 13.53 -3.82 1.11
C SER A 173 13.57 -5.28 0.64
N SER A 174 14.31 -6.12 1.34
CA SER A 174 14.23 -7.57 1.21
C SER A 174 12.83 -8.08 1.56
N SER A 175 12.47 -9.28 1.06
CA SER A 175 11.18 -9.93 1.27
C SER A 175 10.02 -9.47 0.39
N GLY A 176 8.82 -10.05 0.66
CA GLY A 176 7.59 -9.82 -0.08
C GLY A 176 6.73 -8.71 0.52
N HIS A 177 5.49 -8.61 0.06
CA HIS A 177 4.56 -7.50 0.29
C HIS A 177 4.50 -7.02 1.75
N ILE A 178 4.06 -7.86 2.67
CA ILE A 178 3.92 -7.49 4.09
C ILE A 178 5.28 -7.56 4.80
N ALA A 179 6.05 -8.63 4.56
CA ALA A 179 7.32 -8.85 5.25
C ALA A 179 8.36 -7.76 4.96
N ALA A 180 8.31 -7.11 3.79
CA ALA A 180 9.15 -5.96 3.47
C ALA A 180 8.82 -4.74 4.32
N LEU A 181 7.55 -4.57 4.72
CA LEU A 181 7.08 -3.43 5.51
C LEU A 181 7.26 -3.63 7.01
N VAL A 182 6.89 -4.82 7.53
CA VAL A 182 6.96 -5.11 8.97
C VAL A 182 8.33 -5.65 9.42
N ASN A 183 9.34 -5.43 8.65
CA ASN A 183 10.71 -5.88 8.89
C ASN A 183 11.35 -5.12 10.05
N PRO A 184 11.42 -5.70 11.27
CA PRO A 184 11.89 -4.97 12.45
C PRO A 184 13.40 -4.72 12.42
N PRO A 185 13.88 -3.65 13.05
CA PRO A 185 15.31 -3.47 13.31
C PRO A 185 15.91 -4.65 14.07
N GLY A 186 17.18 -4.97 13.79
CA GLY A 186 17.89 -6.09 14.39
C GLY A 186 17.61 -7.45 13.74
N ASN A 187 16.88 -7.50 12.63
CA ASN A 187 16.68 -8.74 11.87
C ASN A 187 17.93 -9.04 11.00
N PRO A 188 18.74 -10.07 11.33
CA PRO A 188 19.99 -10.32 10.61
C PRO A 188 19.79 -10.78 9.16
N LYS A 189 18.57 -11.16 8.78
CA LYS A 189 18.21 -11.56 7.41
C LYS A 189 17.73 -10.39 6.56
N ALA A 190 17.50 -9.23 7.19
CA ALA A 190 17.01 -8.06 6.52
C ALA A 190 18.13 -7.32 5.79
N SER A 191 17.77 -6.74 4.68
CA SER A 191 18.62 -5.79 3.96
C SER A 191 17.73 -4.89 3.10
N TYR A 192 18.26 -3.73 2.73
CA TYR A 192 17.58 -2.84 1.81
C TYR A 192 18.59 -2.13 0.90
N ARG A 193 18.09 -1.61 -0.21
CA ARG A 193 18.80 -0.69 -1.08
C ARG A 193 18.11 0.66 -1.01
N VAL A 194 18.89 1.73 -1.10
CA VAL A 194 18.35 3.09 -1.03
C VAL A 194 19.04 3.99 -2.06
N GLY A 195 18.30 4.94 -2.61
CA GLY A 195 18.80 5.94 -3.55
C GLY A 195 17.67 6.86 -4.03
N THR A 196 18.05 7.85 -4.83
CA THR A 196 17.12 8.73 -5.54
C THR A 196 16.48 8.01 -6.72
N THR A 197 15.45 8.58 -7.34
CA THR A 197 14.75 7.97 -8.49
C THR A 197 15.17 8.57 -9.84
N ASP A 198 16.38 9.10 -9.96
CA ASP A 198 16.89 9.77 -11.17
C ASP A 198 17.11 8.80 -12.34
N GLU A 199 17.54 7.57 -12.06
CA GLU A 199 17.72 6.54 -13.08
C GLU A 199 16.34 6.12 -13.65
N ARG A 200 16.24 6.00 -14.98
CA ARG A 200 14.98 5.61 -15.64
C ARG A 200 14.72 4.11 -15.58
N ASP A 201 15.77 3.30 -15.65
CA ASP A 201 15.67 1.86 -15.59
C ASP A 201 15.73 1.38 -14.12
N PRO A 202 14.66 0.80 -13.58
CA PRO A 202 14.67 0.32 -12.20
C PRO A 202 15.73 -0.74 -11.94
N ASN A 203 16.09 -1.57 -12.93
CA ASN A 203 17.12 -2.59 -12.73
C ASN A 203 18.53 -1.98 -12.66
N ARG A 204 18.81 -0.95 -13.45
CA ARG A 204 20.05 -0.18 -13.35
C ARG A 204 20.14 0.56 -12.02
N TRP A 205 19.02 1.18 -11.60
CA TRP A 205 18.92 1.78 -10.29
C TRP A 205 19.26 0.76 -9.19
N SER A 206 18.62 -0.40 -9.20
CA SER A 206 18.86 -1.43 -8.18
C SER A 206 20.30 -1.94 -8.16
N ALA A 207 20.99 -1.98 -9.30
CA ALA A 207 22.39 -2.38 -9.37
C ALA A 207 23.34 -1.33 -8.76
N ALA A 208 22.99 -0.04 -8.88
CA ALA A 208 23.82 1.09 -8.44
C ALA A 208 23.49 1.59 -7.03
N ALA A 209 22.26 1.33 -6.54
CA ALA A 209 21.79 1.84 -5.25
C ALA A 209 22.59 1.29 -4.06
N ASP A 210 22.77 2.12 -3.04
CA ASP A 210 23.48 1.77 -1.81
C ASP A 210 22.80 0.63 -1.08
N LYS A 211 23.57 -0.40 -0.73
CA LYS A 211 23.07 -1.57 -0.02
C LYS A 211 23.41 -1.49 1.45
N HIS A 212 22.38 -1.68 2.28
CA HIS A 212 22.49 -1.72 3.74
C HIS A 212 22.01 -3.06 4.27
N SER A 213 22.66 -3.51 5.34
CA SER A 213 22.17 -4.62 6.19
C SER A 213 21.16 -4.08 7.18
N ASP A 214 20.29 -4.99 7.70
CA ASP A 214 19.23 -4.65 8.68
C ASP A 214 17.99 -3.99 8.04
N SER A 215 17.12 -3.49 8.87
CA SER A 215 15.85 -2.87 8.51
C SER A 215 16.01 -1.45 7.98
N TRP A 216 15.12 -1.04 7.09
CA TRP A 216 15.00 0.33 6.60
C TRP A 216 14.31 1.28 7.61
N TRP A 217 13.67 0.76 8.66
CA TRP A 217 12.94 1.57 9.64
C TRP A 217 13.77 2.65 10.33
N PRO A 218 15.04 2.42 10.73
CA PRO A 218 15.89 3.48 11.27
C PRO A 218 16.13 4.62 10.27
N ASP A 219 16.36 4.30 9.01
CA ASP A 219 16.53 5.27 7.92
C ASP A 219 15.26 6.11 7.72
N PHE A 220 14.10 5.47 7.69
CA PHE A 220 12.80 6.15 7.59
C PHE A 220 12.52 7.05 8.78
N SER A 221 12.82 6.58 9.99
CA SER A 221 12.62 7.36 11.21
C SER A 221 13.49 8.62 11.24
N ALA A 222 14.75 8.52 10.81
CA ALA A 222 15.64 9.66 10.67
C ALA A 222 15.10 10.65 9.61
N TRP A 223 14.70 10.14 8.44
CA TRP A 223 14.14 10.96 7.36
C TRP A 223 12.85 11.70 7.78
N LEU A 224 11.97 11.06 8.58
CA LEU A 224 10.79 11.71 9.14
C LEU A 224 11.14 12.77 10.19
N ALA A 225 12.12 12.49 11.05
CA ALA A 225 12.54 13.41 12.09
C ALA A 225 13.09 14.74 11.52
N GLU A 226 13.78 14.69 10.38
CA GLU A 226 14.27 15.88 9.67
C GLU A 226 13.13 16.78 9.14
N ARG A 227 11.92 16.23 8.96
CA ARG A 227 10.73 16.90 8.42
C ARG A 227 9.66 17.18 9.49
N GLY A 228 9.98 16.91 10.72
CA GLY A 228 9.12 17.16 11.88
C GLY A 228 9.56 18.39 12.70
N ASP A 229 8.65 18.90 13.50
CA ASP A 229 8.89 20.05 14.39
C ASP A 229 9.61 19.66 15.70
N GLY A 230 10.36 18.54 15.71
CA GLY A 230 11.07 18.03 16.86
C GLY A 230 10.25 17.03 17.70
N GLN A 231 10.65 16.84 18.94
CA GLN A 231 10.02 15.88 19.86
C GLN A 231 9.17 16.58 20.92
N LYS A 232 8.05 15.97 21.26
CA LYS A 232 7.20 16.36 22.38
C LYS A 232 7.06 15.20 23.37
N THR A 233 6.78 15.55 24.62
CA THR A 233 6.52 14.54 25.67
C THR A 233 5.36 13.65 25.26
N ALA A 234 5.53 12.34 25.39
CA ALA A 234 4.45 11.38 25.13
C ALA A 234 3.26 11.63 26.08
N PRO A 235 2.03 11.39 25.63
CA PRO A 235 0.86 11.47 26.48
C PRO A 235 1.00 10.53 27.70
N LYS A 236 0.67 11.01 28.90
CA LYS A 236 0.74 10.22 30.14
C LYS A 236 -0.38 9.19 30.26
N ALA A 237 -1.47 9.39 29.53
CA ALA A 237 -2.64 8.51 29.53
C ALA A 237 -3.23 8.44 28.11
N LEU A 238 -3.99 7.38 27.85
CA LEU A 238 -4.78 7.23 26.63
C LEU A 238 -5.96 8.20 26.66
N GLY A 239 -6.46 8.55 25.46
CA GLY A 239 -7.57 9.50 25.29
C GLY A 239 -7.12 10.97 25.37
N GLY A 240 -8.07 11.89 25.23
CA GLY A 240 -7.84 13.33 25.30
C GLY A 240 -8.84 14.11 24.46
N TYR A 241 -8.87 15.43 24.64
CA TYR A 241 -9.75 16.35 23.89
C TYR A 241 -11.24 15.94 23.88
N GLY A 242 -11.75 15.41 25.02
CA GLY A 242 -13.14 14.97 25.14
C GLY A 242 -13.37 13.50 24.75
N PHE A 243 -12.35 12.79 24.31
CA PHE A 243 -12.42 11.36 24.01
C PHE A 243 -11.82 10.56 25.16
N SER A 244 -12.64 9.89 25.93
CA SER A 244 -12.19 8.98 27.01
C SER A 244 -11.71 7.66 26.40
N PRO A 245 -10.74 6.98 27.06
CA PRO A 245 -10.43 5.59 26.71
C PRO A 245 -11.69 4.72 26.81
N LEU A 246 -11.85 3.82 25.87
CA LEU A 246 -12.87 2.78 25.91
C LEU A 246 -12.29 1.49 26.53
N GLU A 247 -12.88 0.35 26.23
CA GLU A 247 -12.40 -0.96 26.65
C GLU A 247 -11.00 -1.26 26.05
N PRO A 248 -10.23 -2.17 26.66
CA PRO A 248 -8.96 -2.64 26.08
C PRO A 248 -9.15 -3.26 24.69
N ALA A 249 -8.12 -3.15 23.85
CA ALA A 249 -8.10 -3.82 22.55
C ALA A 249 -8.27 -5.34 22.72
N PRO A 250 -8.96 -6.02 21.80
CA PRO A 250 -9.51 -5.55 20.52
C PRO A 250 -10.87 -4.83 20.61
N GLY A 251 -11.43 -4.64 21.79
CA GLY A 251 -12.75 -4.04 21.98
C GLY A 251 -13.91 -5.00 21.69
N THR A 252 -15.10 -4.46 21.62
CA THR A 252 -16.34 -5.24 21.38
C THR A 252 -16.67 -5.39 19.90
N TYR A 253 -16.12 -4.55 19.01
CA TYR A 253 -16.42 -4.57 17.58
C TYR A 253 -16.14 -5.95 16.92
N VAL A 254 -15.20 -6.71 17.44
CA VAL A 254 -14.86 -8.05 16.94
C VAL A 254 -16.01 -9.06 17.04
N HIS A 255 -17.03 -8.77 17.83
CA HIS A 255 -18.21 -9.60 18.01
C HIS A 255 -19.38 -9.15 17.12
N GLU A 256 -19.28 -8.00 16.45
CA GLU A 256 -20.28 -7.54 15.48
C GLU A 256 -20.19 -8.37 14.19
N ARG A 257 -21.34 -8.83 13.67
CA ARG A 257 -21.44 -9.70 12.48
C ARG A 257 -22.29 -9.04 11.40
#